data_cc26b65ee5ab0cd8e7651eb6567afaac
#
_entry.id   cc26b65ee5ab0cd8e7651eb6567afaac
#
_cell.length_a   1.000
_cell.length_b   1.000
_cell.length_c   1.000
_cell.angle_alpha   90.00
_cell.angle_beta   90.00
_cell.angle_gamma   90.00
#
_symmetry.space_group_name_H-M   'P 1'
#
loop_
_entity.id
_entity.type
_entity.pdbx_description
1 polymer ?
#
loop_
_entity_poly.entity_id
_entity_poly.type
_entity_poly.pdbx_seq_one_letter_code
_entity_poly.pdbx_strand_id
1 'polypeptide(L)'
;MPASPPVARQTATRDTVAAAPPRSRLWLDFVNTDAAAQSPGGDLLRDFDALLGWLEAHGAVDDERGAGIRRRAVLQPAAAAASLVDARRVRASLRALAERGGSSDRVREDAVVEINRVLGRSAGTRRLDRHPDGGFMRAFVPTGDAFAGLMIPIVESAADSLVNDELPRVRHCADPRCHRVFLDSTKNGLRRWCDMGTCGNRAKAARHRAKERALHVRS
;
A
#
# COMPACT_ATOMS: atom_id res chain seq x y z
N MET A 1 37.57 35.95 39.35
CA MET A 1 37.18 34.93 38.34
C MET A 1 35.71 34.63 38.54
N PRO A 2 34.80 35.07 37.66
CA PRO A 2 33.39 34.72 37.79
C PRO A 2 33.14 33.38 37.11
N ALA A 3 32.32 32.52 37.81
CA ALA A 3 31.93 31.22 37.38
C ALA A 3 30.94 31.27 36.20
N SER A 4 31.15 30.42 35.18
CA SER A 4 30.25 30.27 34.04
C SER A 4 28.95 29.59 34.44
N PRO A 5 27.78 29.97 33.88
CA PRO A 5 26.50 29.34 34.15
C PRO A 5 26.38 27.97 33.46
N PRO A 6 25.56 27.05 33.99
CA PRO A 6 25.38 25.72 33.43
C PRO A 6 24.60 25.78 32.10
N VAL A 7 25.09 25.07 31.11
CA VAL A 7 24.43 24.85 29.82
C VAL A 7 23.18 23.98 30.02
N ALA A 8 22.02 24.55 29.81
CA ALA A 8 20.76 23.82 29.78
C ALA A 8 20.75 22.80 28.63
N ARG A 9 20.68 21.51 28.96
CA ARG A 9 20.44 20.44 28.01
C ARG A 9 19.00 20.57 27.47
N GLN A 10 18.89 21.07 26.24
CA GLN A 10 17.63 20.96 25.50
C GLN A 10 17.41 19.49 25.15
N THR A 11 16.43 18.87 25.82
CA THR A 11 15.85 17.59 25.41
C THR A 11 15.08 17.82 24.12
N ALA A 12 15.72 17.52 22.99
CA ALA A 12 15.03 17.44 21.71
C ALA A 12 14.00 16.31 21.79
N THR A 13 12.73 16.66 21.86
CA THR A 13 11.62 15.73 21.54
C THR A 13 11.83 15.24 20.13
N ARG A 14 12.23 13.97 20.00
CA ARG A 14 12.20 13.28 18.73
C ARG A 14 10.73 13.09 18.36
N ASP A 15 10.21 14.02 17.55
CA ASP A 15 9.02 13.75 16.76
C ASP A 15 9.34 12.54 15.87
N THR A 16 8.72 11.42 16.22
CA THR A 16 8.78 10.19 15.42
C THR A 16 7.98 10.45 14.15
N VAL A 17 8.63 11.02 13.15
CA VAL A 17 8.12 11.03 11.77
C VAL A 17 7.92 9.57 11.41
N ALA A 18 6.67 9.19 11.17
CA ALA A 18 6.32 7.84 10.76
C ALA A 18 7.10 7.53 9.48
N ALA A 19 8.05 6.63 9.55
CA ALA A 19 8.81 6.21 8.39
C ALA A 19 7.84 5.72 7.30
N ALA A 20 8.02 6.21 6.07
CA ALA A 20 7.27 5.75 4.92
C ALA A 20 7.27 4.20 4.90
N PRO A 21 6.14 3.55 4.62
CA PRO A 21 6.07 2.10 4.65
C PRO A 21 7.11 1.51 3.68
N PRO A 22 7.82 0.44 4.08
CA PRO A 22 8.79 -0.19 3.20
C PRO A 22 8.10 -0.56 1.89
N ARG A 23 8.77 -0.38 0.75
CA ARG A 23 8.23 -0.61 -0.60
C ARG A 23 7.60 -1.98 -0.81
N SER A 24 8.03 -3.00 -0.07
CA SER A 24 7.42 -4.33 -0.02
C SER A 24 5.92 -4.33 0.35
N ARG A 25 5.35 -3.19 0.77
CA ARG A 25 3.93 -3.08 1.14
C ARG A 25 3.07 -2.29 0.17
N LEU A 26 3.69 -1.56 -0.76
CA LEU A 26 2.94 -0.67 -1.67
C LEU A 26 1.85 -1.43 -2.46
N TRP A 27 2.17 -2.63 -2.93
CA TRP A 27 1.19 -3.46 -3.63
C TRP A 27 0.02 -3.92 -2.73
N LEU A 28 0.27 -4.19 -1.43
CA LEU A 28 -0.78 -4.55 -0.47
C LEU A 28 -1.67 -3.33 -0.15
N ASP A 29 -1.08 -2.14 -0.02
CA ASP A 29 -1.84 -0.91 0.17
C ASP A 29 -2.69 -0.62 -1.07
N PHE A 30 -2.16 -0.86 -2.27
CA PHE A 30 -2.91 -0.75 -3.52
C PHE A 30 -4.07 -1.76 -3.61
N VAL A 31 -3.85 -3.00 -3.27
CA VAL A 31 -4.89 -4.03 -3.19
C VAL A 31 -6.00 -3.61 -2.23
N ASN A 32 -5.67 -3.00 -1.11
CA ASN A 32 -6.63 -2.53 -0.12
C ASN A 32 -7.43 -1.29 -0.54
N THR A 33 -7.28 -0.79 -1.76
CA THR A 33 -8.12 0.30 -2.31
C THR A 33 -9.45 -0.18 -2.86
N ASP A 34 -9.66 -1.49 -3.01
CA ASP A 34 -10.90 -2.02 -3.59
C ASP A 34 -12.11 -1.92 -2.64
N ALA A 35 -13.30 -2.04 -3.21
CA ALA A 35 -14.54 -1.95 -2.45
C ALA A 35 -14.67 -3.04 -1.38
N ALA A 36 -14.07 -4.22 -1.59
CA ALA A 36 -14.09 -5.30 -0.61
C ALA A 36 -13.30 -4.94 0.66
N ALA A 37 -12.21 -4.16 0.54
CA ALA A 37 -11.45 -3.69 1.68
C ALA A 37 -12.05 -2.45 2.35
N GLN A 38 -13.02 -1.78 1.72
CA GLN A 38 -13.62 -0.54 2.18
C GLN A 38 -15.06 -0.77 2.68
N SER A 39 -15.33 -0.37 3.88
CA SER A 39 -16.69 -0.24 4.43
C SER A 39 -16.85 1.15 4.98
N PRO A 40 -17.86 1.84 4.72
CA PRO A 40 -18.90 1.91 3.71
C PRO A 40 -18.54 2.79 2.49
N GLY A 41 -17.27 3.12 2.29
CA GLY A 41 -16.83 4.15 1.33
C GLY A 41 -16.73 3.69 -0.15
N GLY A 42 -16.87 2.40 -0.45
CA GLY A 42 -16.74 1.90 -1.82
C GLY A 42 -15.31 1.83 -2.32
N ASP A 43 -15.14 1.73 -3.64
CA ASP A 43 -13.84 1.65 -4.31
C ASP A 43 -13.11 3.00 -4.27
N LEU A 44 -11.91 3.04 -3.69
CA LEU A 44 -11.11 4.28 -3.65
C LEU A 44 -10.64 4.73 -5.03
N LEU A 45 -10.48 3.81 -5.99
CA LEU A 45 -10.12 4.12 -7.37
C LEU A 45 -11.38 4.33 -8.23
N ARG A 46 -12.27 5.24 -7.81
CA ARG A 46 -13.55 5.49 -8.49
C ARG A 46 -13.39 6.07 -9.90
N ASP A 47 -12.35 6.87 -10.14
CA ASP A 47 -12.02 7.51 -11.39
C ASP A 47 -10.49 7.62 -11.56
N PHE A 48 -10.04 8.14 -12.72
CA PHE A 48 -8.63 8.28 -13.02
C PHE A 48 -7.91 9.27 -12.10
N ASP A 49 -8.58 10.35 -11.70
CA ASP A 49 -7.99 11.35 -10.81
C ASP A 49 -7.78 10.78 -9.39
N ALA A 50 -8.72 9.97 -8.92
CA ALA A 50 -8.57 9.22 -7.66
C ALA A 50 -7.41 8.21 -7.71
N LEU A 51 -7.21 7.52 -8.86
CA LEU A 51 -6.04 6.65 -9.06
C LEU A 51 -4.75 7.46 -8.98
N LEU A 52 -4.67 8.57 -9.70
CA LEU A 52 -3.47 9.39 -9.75
C LEU A 52 -3.16 10.02 -8.38
N GLY A 53 -4.18 10.55 -7.71
CA GLY A 53 -4.03 11.09 -6.35
C GLY A 53 -3.57 10.03 -5.35
N TRP A 54 -4.03 8.78 -5.49
CA TRP A 54 -3.55 7.68 -4.68
C TRP A 54 -2.06 7.38 -4.94
N LEU A 55 -1.64 7.35 -6.21
CA LEU A 55 -0.24 7.10 -6.59
C LEU A 55 0.69 8.20 -6.06
N GLU A 56 0.26 9.47 -6.11
CA GLU A 56 1.01 10.61 -5.55
C GLU A 56 1.12 10.51 -4.02
N ALA A 57 0.01 10.27 -3.34
CA ALA A 57 -0.02 10.13 -1.88
C ALA A 57 0.88 9.01 -1.35
N HIS A 58 1.19 8.00 -2.19
CA HIS A 58 2.05 6.87 -1.84
C HIS A 58 3.46 6.97 -2.48
N GLY A 59 3.82 8.13 -3.04
CA GLY A 59 5.13 8.38 -3.62
C GLY A 59 5.46 7.53 -4.87
N ALA A 60 4.44 6.95 -5.51
CA ALA A 60 4.60 6.20 -6.76
C ALA A 60 4.73 7.12 -7.99
N VAL A 61 4.19 8.32 -7.89
CA VAL A 61 4.29 9.42 -8.85
C VAL A 61 4.63 10.68 -8.06
N ASP A 62 5.62 11.46 -8.53
CA ASP A 62 5.92 12.77 -7.95
C ASP A 62 4.94 13.84 -8.44
N ASP A 63 4.88 14.98 -7.74
CA ASP A 63 3.91 16.05 -8.00
C ASP A 63 4.06 16.65 -9.40
N GLU A 64 5.29 16.81 -9.90
CA GLU A 64 5.57 17.39 -11.22
C GLU A 64 5.04 16.47 -12.32
N ARG A 65 5.36 15.19 -12.24
CA ARG A 65 4.86 14.17 -13.16
C ARG A 65 3.35 14.05 -13.06
N GLY A 66 2.76 14.07 -11.85
CA GLY A 66 1.33 14.02 -11.62
C GLY A 66 0.59 15.18 -12.29
N ALA A 67 1.10 16.40 -12.16
CA ALA A 67 0.57 17.57 -12.86
C ALA A 67 0.61 17.41 -14.38
N GLY A 68 1.70 16.85 -14.93
CA GLY A 68 1.84 16.54 -16.35
C GLY A 68 0.81 15.53 -16.83
N ILE A 69 0.60 14.46 -16.06
CA ILE A 69 -0.37 13.41 -16.35
C ILE A 69 -1.81 13.93 -16.32
N ARG A 70 -2.17 14.80 -15.36
CA ARG A 70 -3.50 15.44 -15.30
C ARG A 70 -3.79 16.28 -16.54
N ARG A 71 -2.83 17.12 -16.96
CA ARG A 71 -2.96 17.88 -18.21
C ARG A 71 -3.18 16.97 -19.42
N ARG A 72 -2.45 15.86 -19.47
CA ARG A 72 -2.60 14.89 -20.57
C ARG A 72 -3.94 14.16 -20.52
N ALA A 73 -4.44 13.84 -19.33
CA ALA A 73 -5.74 13.18 -19.16
C ALA A 73 -6.92 14.03 -19.67
N VAL A 74 -6.84 15.35 -19.54
CA VAL A 74 -7.82 16.27 -20.13
C VAL A 74 -7.81 16.20 -21.66
N LEU A 75 -6.63 16.07 -22.25
CA LEU A 75 -6.48 15.98 -23.71
C LEU A 75 -6.77 14.58 -24.28
N GLN A 76 -6.64 13.54 -23.46
CA GLN A 76 -6.77 12.14 -23.85
C GLN A 76 -7.63 11.35 -22.86
N PRO A 77 -8.93 11.71 -22.70
CA PRO A 77 -9.79 11.11 -21.67
C PRO A 77 -10.00 9.60 -21.87
N ALA A 78 -10.02 9.12 -23.10
CA ALA A 78 -10.13 7.69 -23.38
C ALA A 78 -8.90 6.90 -22.92
N ALA A 79 -7.69 7.45 -23.09
CA ALA A 79 -6.46 6.83 -22.62
C ALA A 79 -6.38 6.83 -21.08
N ALA A 80 -6.81 7.90 -20.43
CA ALA A 80 -6.92 7.97 -18.97
C ALA A 80 -7.91 6.92 -18.42
N ALA A 81 -9.09 6.78 -19.05
CA ALA A 81 -10.07 5.77 -18.68
C ALA A 81 -9.51 4.33 -18.89
N ALA A 82 -8.82 4.08 -19.98
CA ALA A 82 -8.17 2.79 -20.24
C ALA A 82 -7.10 2.47 -19.17
N SER A 83 -6.34 3.46 -18.73
CA SER A 83 -5.34 3.31 -17.66
C SER A 83 -5.97 2.95 -16.31
N LEU A 84 -7.14 3.52 -15.98
CA LEU A 84 -7.90 3.14 -14.79
C LEU A 84 -8.40 1.68 -14.88
N VAL A 85 -8.90 1.27 -16.05
CA VAL A 85 -9.33 -0.12 -16.27
C VAL A 85 -8.15 -1.08 -16.08
N ASP A 86 -6.99 -0.74 -16.65
CA ASP A 86 -5.77 -1.55 -16.52
C ASP A 86 -5.30 -1.61 -15.04
N ALA A 87 -5.33 -0.49 -14.32
CA ALA A 87 -5.00 -0.44 -12.89
C ALA A 87 -5.92 -1.33 -12.04
N ARG A 88 -7.23 -1.31 -12.29
CA ARG A 88 -8.19 -2.17 -11.60
C ARG A 88 -7.99 -3.66 -11.93
N ARG A 89 -7.61 -3.98 -13.17
CA ARG A 89 -7.25 -5.34 -13.59
C ARG A 89 -6.00 -5.83 -12.83
N VAL A 90 -4.94 -5.03 -12.79
CA VAL A 90 -3.73 -5.34 -12.00
C VAL A 90 -4.10 -5.55 -10.54
N ARG A 91 -4.91 -4.66 -9.96
CA ARG A 91 -5.38 -4.78 -8.57
C ARG A 91 -6.10 -6.11 -8.31
N ALA A 92 -6.98 -6.53 -9.22
CA ALA A 92 -7.70 -7.80 -9.06
C ALA A 92 -6.77 -9.02 -9.08
N SER A 93 -5.76 -9.03 -9.97
CA SER A 93 -4.74 -10.08 -10.00
C SER A 93 -3.91 -10.10 -8.70
N LEU A 94 -3.45 -8.93 -8.26
CA LEU A 94 -2.70 -8.81 -7.01
C LEU A 94 -3.55 -9.12 -5.76
N ARG A 95 -4.86 -8.86 -5.79
CA ARG A 95 -5.78 -9.28 -4.73
C ARG A 95 -5.81 -10.82 -4.63
N ALA A 96 -5.95 -11.51 -5.74
CA ALA A 96 -5.90 -12.97 -5.77
C ALA A 96 -4.56 -13.51 -5.24
N LEU A 97 -3.44 -12.86 -5.60
CA LEU A 97 -2.11 -13.18 -5.07
C LEU A 97 -2.05 -12.99 -3.55
N ALA A 98 -2.55 -11.88 -3.01
CA ALA A 98 -2.57 -11.60 -1.58
C ALA A 98 -3.42 -12.61 -0.80
N GLU A 99 -4.52 -13.07 -1.38
CA GLU A 99 -5.48 -13.96 -0.72
C GLU A 99 -5.06 -15.43 -0.78
N ARG A 100 -4.46 -15.86 -1.87
CA ARG A 100 -4.21 -17.29 -2.15
C ARG A 100 -2.78 -17.61 -2.58
N GLY A 101 -1.94 -16.61 -2.84
CA GLY A 101 -0.60 -16.84 -3.35
C GLY A 101 0.31 -17.61 -2.38
N GLY A 102 0.04 -17.55 -1.07
CA GLY A 102 0.78 -18.33 -0.08
C GLY A 102 0.54 -19.86 -0.16
N SER A 103 -0.54 -20.28 -0.83
CA SER A 103 -0.97 -21.69 -0.87
C SER A 103 -1.28 -22.24 -2.29
N SER A 104 -1.11 -21.45 -3.34
CA SER A 104 -1.46 -21.82 -4.71
C SER A 104 -0.42 -21.35 -5.72
N ASP A 105 0.29 -22.31 -6.32
CA ASP A 105 1.27 -22.04 -7.39
C ASP A 105 0.61 -21.42 -8.61
N ARG A 106 -0.55 -21.93 -9.01
CA ARG A 106 -1.31 -21.36 -10.13
C ARG A 106 -1.62 -19.89 -9.95
N VAL A 107 -2.03 -19.48 -8.76
CA VAL A 107 -2.31 -18.04 -8.48
C VAL A 107 -1.02 -17.22 -8.57
N ARG A 108 0.12 -17.78 -8.16
CA ARG A 108 1.42 -17.11 -8.31
C ARG A 108 1.80 -16.96 -9.78
N GLU A 109 1.63 -18.01 -10.57
CA GLU A 109 1.90 -17.99 -12.02
C GLU A 109 1.02 -16.96 -12.75
N ASP A 110 -0.29 -16.95 -12.48
CA ASP A 110 -1.23 -15.98 -13.06
C ASP A 110 -0.83 -14.53 -12.69
N ALA A 111 -0.41 -14.29 -11.46
CA ALA A 111 0.07 -12.97 -11.02
C ALA A 111 1.39 -12.59 -11.71
N VAL A 112 2.33 -13.53 -11.87
CA VAL A 112 3.60 -13.30 -12.59
C VAL A 112 3.33 -12.95 -14.05
N VAL A 113 2.38 -13.60 -14.72
CA VAL A 113 1.97 -13.24 -16.08
C VAL A 113 1.48 -11.79 -16.14
N GLU A 114 0.64 -11.37 -15.19
CA GLU A 114 0.13 -10.00 -15.16
C GLU A 114 1.22 -8.97 -14.81
N ILE A 115 2.09 -9.27 -13.86
CA ILE A 115 3.27 -8.45 -13.51
C ILE A 115 4.15 -8.26 -14.76
N ASN A 116 4.50 -9.35 -15.43
CA ASN A 116 5.35 -9.31 -16.64
C ASN A 116 4.67 -8.56 -17.79
N ARG A 117 3.34 -8.65 -17.92
CA ARG A 117 2.59 -7.86 -18.90
C ARG A 117 2.77 -6.35 -18.68
N VAL A 118 2.71 -5.89 -17.43
CA VAL A 118 2.93 -4.47 -17.09
C VAL A 118 4.39 -4.08 -17.31
N LEU A 119 5.33 -4.88 -16.82
CA LEU A 119 6.77 -4.62 -16.97
C LEU A 119 7.19 -4.57 -18.44
N GLY A 120 6.67 -5.47 -19.28
CA GLY A 120 7.04 -5.58 -20.70
C GLY A 120 6.44 -4.47 -21.59
N ARG A 121 5.37 -3.78 -21.15
CA ARG A 121 4.74 -2.67 -21.90
C ARG A 121 5.31 -1.30 -21.56
N SER A 122 6.07 -1.21 -20.47
CA SER A 122 6.52 0.06 -19.96
C SER A 122 7.99 0.30 -20.28
N ALA A 123 8.24 1.01 -21.39
CA ALA A 123 9.58 1.51 -21.71
C ALA A 123 9.93 2.67 -20.77
N GLY A 124 11.16 2.69 -20.28
CA GLY A 124 11.63 3.75 -19.39
C GLY A 124 12.96 3.44 -18.72
N THR A 125 13.44 4.38 -17.93
CA THR A 125 14.68 4.26 -17.16
C THR A 125 14.39 4.16 -15.67
N ARG A 126 15.21 3.41 -14.96
CA ARG A 126 15.22 3.37 -13.49
C ARG A 126 16.34 4.25 -12.97
N ARG A 127 16.04 5.04 -11.93
CA ARG A 127 17.04 5.88 -11.26
C ARG A 127 16.85 5.82 -9.74
N LEU A 128 17.82 6.34 -9.00
CA LEU A 128 17.71 6.57 -7.57
C LEU A 128 17.46 8.07 -7.34
N ASP A 129 16.37 8.38 -6.66
CA ASP A 129 16.04 9.71 -6.22
C ASP A 129 16.13 9.82 -4.69
N ARG A 130 16.29 11.03 -4.17
CA ARG A 130 16.17 11.26 -2.73
C ARG A 130 14.73 11.12 -2.30
N HIS A 131 14.51 10.40 -1.19
CA HIS A 131 13.20 10.34 -0.57
C HIS A 131 12.96 11.63 0.25
N PRO A 132 11.74 12.24 0.24
CA PRO A 132 11.43 13.42 1.04
C PRO A 132 11.73 13.25 2.53
N ASP A 133 11.46 12.07 3.09
CA ASP A 133 11.70 11.74 4.50
C ASP A 133 13.14 11.29 4.79
N GLY A 134 14.05 11.46 3.84
CA GLY A 134 15.45 11.06 3.91
C GLY A 134 15.73 9.69 3.28
N GLY A 135 17.00 9.45 2.93
CA GLY A 135 17.42 8.25 2.21
C GLY A 135 17.20 8.33 0.70
N PHE A 136 17.09 7.17 0.05
CA PHE A 136 16.96 7.05 -1.40
C PHE A 136 15.79 6.15 -1.77
N MET A 137 15.18 6.43 -2.91
CA MET A 137 14.12 5.63 -3.51
C MET A 137 14.44 5.30 -4.97
N ARG A 138 13.98 4.13 -5.42
CA ARG A 138 13.98 3.82 -6.85
C ARG A 138 12.83 4.58 -7.49
N ALA A 139 13.10 5.27 -8.58
CA ALA A 139 12.11 5.92 -9.42
C ALA A 139 12.12 5.28 -10.81
N PHE A 140 10.95 5.19 -11.41
CA PHE A 140 10.78 4.79 -12.81
C PHE A 140 10.34 6.01 -13.61
N VAL A 141 11.13 6.36 -14.62
CA VAL A 141 10.82 7.44 -15.56
C VAL A 141 10.41 6.83 -16.88
N PRO A 142 9.11 6.80 -17.21
CA PRO A 142 8.65 6.25 -18.48
C PRO A 142 9.10 7.11 -19.66
N THR A 143 9.34 6.45 -20.79
CA THR A 143 9.53 7.10 -22.08
C THR A 143 8.30 6.87 -22.96
N GLY A 144 7.85 7.89 -23.67
CA GLY A 144 6.70 7.83 -24.57
C GLY A 144 5.38 8.27 -23.94
N ASP A 145 4.41 7.37 -23.81
CA ASP A 145 3.08 7.68 -23.28
C ASP A 145 3.12 8.12 -21.82
N ALA A 146 2.43 9.23 -21.51
CA ALA A 146 2.34 9.77 -20.15
C ALA A 146 1.71 8.81 -19.13
N PHE A 147 0.81 7.93 -19.59
CA PHE A 147 0.14 6.93 -18.76
C PHE A 147 0.97 5.64 -18.63
N ALA A 148 1.97 5.45 -19.49
CA ALA A 148 2.84 4.29 -19.41
C ALA A 148 3.59 4.25 -18.07
N GLY A 149 3.70 3.08 -17.51
CA GLY A 149 4.47 2.87 -16.29
C GLY A 149 3.82 3.36 -14.99
N LEU A 150 2.55 3.83 -14.99
CA LEU A 150 1.85 4.19 -13.75
C LEU A 150 1.80 3.03 -12.75
N MET A 151 1.68 1.82 -13.24
CA MET A 151 1.58 0.63 -12.40
C MET A 151 2.94 -0.03 -12.09
N ILE A 152 4.05 0.46 -12.65
CA ILE A 152 5.39 -0.11 -12.43
C ILE A 152 5.76 -0.17 -10.95
N PRO A 153 5.64 0.91 -10.14
CA PRO A 153 6.01 0.83 -8.72
C PRO A 153 5.20 -0.22 -7.95
N ILE A 154 3.94 -0.42 -8.33
CA ILE A 154 3.04 -1.38 -7.69
C ILE A 154 3.46 -2.82 -8.02
N VAL A 155 3.66 -3.12 -9.32
CA VAL A 155 4.04 -4.49 -9.74
C VAL A 155 5.48 -4.83 -9.33
N GLU A 156 6.41 -3.86 -9.28
CA GLU A 156 7.75 -4.07 -8.72
C GLU A 156 7.68 -4.42 -7.22
N SER A 157 6.83 -3.72 -6.45
CA SER A 157 6.60 -4.04 -5.04
C SER A 157 6.04 -5.46 -4.85
N ALA A 158 5.14 -5.91 -5.72
CA ALA A 158 4.62 -7.28 -5.68
C ALA A 158 5.69 -8.32 -6.09
N ALA A 159 6.49 -8.00 -7.12
CA ALA A 159 7.60 -8.84 -7.54
C ALA A 159 8.65 -9.01 -6.43
N ASP A 160 8.99 -7.93 -5.71
CA ASP A 160 9.89 -7.99 -4.55
C ASP A 160 9.36 -8.96 -3.48
N SER A 161 8.04 -8.96 -3.20
CA SER A 161 7.44 -9.89 -2.24
C SER A 161 7.44 -11.34 -2.72
N LEU A 162 7.35 -11.59 -4.04
CA LEU A 162 7.50 -12.92 -4.64
C LEU A 162 8.95 -13.41 -4.54
N VAL A 163 9.92 -12.56 -4.91
CA VAL A 163 11.36 -12.90 -4.90
C VAL A 163 11.87 -13.16 -3.47
N ASN A 164 11.35 -12.43 -2.49
CA ASN A 164 11.74 -12.56 -1.09
C ASN A 164 10.92 -13.59 -0.30
N ASP A 165 10.07 -14.38 -0.97
CA ASP A 165 9.19 -15.39 -0.35
C ASP A 165 8.35 -14.84 0.82
N GLU A 166 7.80 -13.63 0.67
CA GLU A 166 7.00 -12.98 1.71
C GLU A 166 5.53 -13.41 1.71
N LEU A 167 5.03 -14.07 0.66
CA LEU A 167 3.62 -14.43 0.52
C LEU A 167 3.07 -15.28 1.69
N PRO A 168 3.82 -16.22 2.28
CA PRO A 168 3.34 -16.97 3.45
C PRO A 168 3.06 -16.10 4.69
N ARG A 169 3.60 -14.88 4.69
CA ARG A 169 3.40 -13.87 5.75
C ARG A 169 2.31 -12.85 5.44
N VAL A 170 1.72 -12.90 4.25
CA VAL A 170 0.55 -12.08 3.92
C VAL A 170 -0.67 -12.66 4.64
N ARG A 171 -1.38 -11.82 5.40
CA ARG A 171 -2.48 -12.21 6.28
C ARG A 171 -3.73 -11.39 6.00
N HIS A 172 -4.88 -12.00 6.22
CA HIS A 172 -6.16 -11.29 6.34
C HIS A 172 -6.35 -10.71 7.74
N CYS A 173 -6.96 -9.54 7.80
CA CYS A 173 -7.37 -8.97 9.08
C CYS A 173 -8.43 -9.86 9.75
N ALA A 174 -8.22 -10.20 11.03
CA ALA A 174 -9.14 -11.03 11.79
C ALA A 174 -10.42 -10.28 12.28
N ASP A 175 -10.59 -9.00 11.98
CA ASP A 175 -11.84 -8.29 12.23
C ASP A 175 -12.84 -8.65 11.12
N PRO A 176 -14.01 -9.25 11.41
CA PRO A 176 -14.96 -9.71 10.40
C PRO A 176 -15.56 -8.58 9.54
N ARG A 177 -15.38 -7.33 9.95
CA ARG A 177 -15.80 -6.14 9.21
C ARG A 177 -14.67 -5.51 8.39
N CYS A 178 -13.48 -6.14 8.37
CA CYS A 178 -12.30 -5.62 7.70
C CYS A 178 -11.75 -6.68 6.73
N HIS A 179 -11.80 -6.36 5.45
CA HIS A 179 -11.32 -7.27 4.39
C HIS A 179 -9.90 -6.93 3.93
N ARG A 180 -9.15 -6.14 4.73
CA ARG A 180 -7.78 -5.75 4.39
C ARG A 180 -6.82 -6.92 4.54
N VAL A 181 -5.86 -6.97 3.62
CA VAL A 181 -4.68 -7.83 3.70
C VAL A 181 -3.48 -7.02 4.18
N PHE A 182 -2.52 -7.67 4.81
CA PHE A 182 -1.31 -7.01 5.32
C PHE A 182 -0.15 -8.01 5.43
N LEU A 183 1.08 -7.52 5.38
CA LEU A 183 2.28 -8.30 5.65
C LEU A 183 2.52 -8.38 7.16
N ASP A 184 2.58 -9.59 7.71
CA ASP A 184 2.98 -9.81 9.10
C ASP A 184 4.52 -9.78 9.21
N SER A 185 5.05 -8.60 9.52
CA SER A 185 6.48 -8.39 9.77
C SER A 185 6.91 -8.66 11.22
N THR A 186 6.04 -9.21 12.06
CA THR A 186 6.40 -9.55 13.44
C THR A 186 7.32 -10.77 13.49
N LYS A 187 8.19 -10.84 14.48
CA LYS A 187 9.18 -11.93 14.61
C LYS A 187 8.51 -13.31 14.66
N ASN A 188 7.37 -13.41 15.35
CA ASN A 188 6.65 -14.67 15.57
C ASN A 188 5.54 -14.96 14.55
N GLY A 189 5.25 -14.03 13.59
CA GLY A 189 4.23 -14.24 12.57
C GLY A 189 2.80 -14.38 13.10
N LEU A 190 2.48 -13.81 14.26
CA LEU A 190 1.19 -13.97 14.95
C LEU A 190 0.28 -12.73 14.92
N ARG A 191 0.60 -11.73 14.09
CA ARG A 191 -0.23 -10.53 13.95
C ARG A 191 -1.59 -10.90 13.34
N ARG A 192 -2.66 -10.52 14.05
CA ARG A 192 -4.05 -10.87 13.68
C ARG A 192 -4.80 -9.72 13.01
N TRP A 193 -4.40 -8.47 13.23
CA TRP A 193 -5.09 -7.28 12.75
C TRP A 193 -4.20 -6.43 11.88
N CYS A 194 -4.76 -5.88 10.81
CA CYS A 194 -4.04 -4.98 9.91
C CYS A 194 -3.56 -3.72 10.65
N ASP A 195 -4.29 -3.30 11.69
CA ASP A 195 -3.94 -2.18 12.55
C ASP A 195 -4.46 -2.40 13.97
N MET A 196 -3.60 -2.16 14.98
CA MET A 196 -3.95 -2.34 16.39
C MET A 196 -4.84 -1.23 16.93
N GLY A 197 -4.65 0.02 16.44
CA GLY A 197 -5.40 1.19 16.88
C GLY A 197 -6.87 1.15 16.45
N THR A 198 -7.15 0.52 15.33
CA THR A 198 -8.51 0.36 14.79
C THR A 198 -9.07 -1.03 15.01
N CYS A 199 -8.67 -2.01 14.22
CA CYS A 199 -9.22 -3.36 14.26
C CYS A 199 -8.91 -4.10 15.57
N GLY A 200 -7.69 -3.94 16.12
CA GLY A 200 -7.31 -4.51 17.40
C GLY A 200 -8.15 -3.95 18.57
N ASN A 201 -8.36 -2.64 18.60
CA ASN A 201 -9.19 -2.01 19.64
C ASN A 201 -10.67 -2.40 19.50
N ARG A 202 -11.22 -2.50 18.28
CA ARG A 202 -12.57 -3.03 18.07
C ARG A 202 -12.72 -4.45 18.63
N ALA A 203 -11.75 -5.31 18.39
CA ALA A 203 -11.76 -6.68 18.91
C ALA A 203 -11.67 -6.73 20.44
N LYS A 204 -10.88 -5.84 21.07
CA LYS A 204 -10.83 -5.71 22.54
C LYS A 204 -12.17 -5.27 23.11
N ALA A 205 -12.77 -4.23 22.54
CA ALA A 205 -14.07 -3.71 22.97
C ALA A 205 -15.20 -4.76 22.79
N ALA A 206 -15.19 -5.52 21.71
CA ALA A 206 -16.16 -6.61 21.51
C ALA A 206 -16.04 -7.70 22.57
N ARG A 207 -14.81 -8.11 22.92
CA ARG A 207 -14.58 -9.10 23.99
C ARG A 207 -15.01 -8.59 25.36
N HIS A 208 -14.79 -7.30 25.67
CA HIS A 208 -15.24 -6.69 26.92
C HIS A 208 -16.75 -6.76 27.05
N ARG A 209 -17.48 -6.28 26.02
CA ARG A 209 -18.95 -6.34 26.01
C ARG A 209 -19.51 -7.76 26.09
N ALA A 210 -18.85 -8.74 25.50
CA ALA A 210 -19.26 -10.14 25.60
C ALA A 210 -19.12 -10.69 27.04
N LYS A 211 -18.05 -10.32 27.74
CA LYS A 211 -17.86 -10.67 29.17
C LYS A 211 -18.93 -10.05 30.06
N GLU A 212 -19.22 -8.77 29.88
CA GLU A 212 -20.26 -8.07 30.67
C GLU A 212 -21.63 -8.71 30.50
N ARG A 213 -22.03 -9.03 29.23
CA ARG A 213 -23.29 -9.74 28.96
C ARG A 213 -23.35 -11.12 29.63
N ALA A 214 -22.25 -11.89 29.60
CA ALA A 214 -22.17 -13.21 30.24
C ALA A 214 -22.32 -13.14 31.77
N LEU A 215 -21.86 -12.06 32.38
CA LEU A 215 -22.01 -11.83 33.84
C LEU A 215 -23.46 -11.47 34.18
N HIS A 216 -24.12 -10.61 33.39
CA HIS A 216 -25.53 -10.21 33.62
C HIS A 216 -26.56 -11.35 33.39
N VAL A 217 -26.23 -12.34 32.58
CA VAL A 217 -27.12 -13.51 32.36
C VAL A 217 -27.02 -14.53 33.51
N ARG A 218 -25.95 -14.44 34.35
CA ARG A 218 -25.74 -15.35 35.48
C ARG A 218 -26.19 -14.78 36.83
N SER A 219 -26.67 -13.55 36.84
CA SER A 219 -27.29 -12.87 37.97
C SER A 219 -28.82 -12.91 37.88
#